data_7f82976a31348d9ac10ebd05912fd02d
#
_entry.id   7f82976a31348d9ac10ebd05912fd02d
#
_cell.length_a   1.000
_cell.length_b   1.000
_cell.length_c   1.000
_cell.angle_alpha   90.00
_cell.angle_beta   90.00
_cell.angle_gamma   90.00
#
_symmetry.space_group_name_H-M   'P 1'
#
loop_
_entity.id
_entity.type
_entity.pdbx_description
1 polymer ?
#
loop_
_entity_poly.entity_id
_entity_poly.type
_entity_poly.pdbx_seq_one_letter_code
_entity_poly.pdbx_strand_id
1 'polypeptide(L)'
;MIRLLIQRLLLIATLAFCTKPGLAQETTAPVNWSGTYLGAFAVDSFYSVRGVSKRGDGQYGANAADETADASFRGAGLGLLLGYQHHYANGIIMGVETDWAWLRQESHQDTLVNSNNAWNGMVMASINRETRWVSTMRATIGYGEGPLMVSASAGLAAAFLAETRTQYEGLTAPTQTVARFSDTDEKIAFGWTMGVGAAWRVSEAASLRLDYIHTQFDQVGFSFPNARGGVASSYSSVQGRSVSNDVTIQMIRFGLTYAFGAGF
;
A
#
# COMPACT_ATOMS: atom_id res chain seq x y z
N MET A 1 11.02 13.50 -7.83
CA MET A 1 10.69 13.98 -6.47
C MET A 1 11.04 12.97 -5.38
N ILE A 2 10.73 11.69 -5.52
CA ILE A 2 10.99 10.62 -4.52
C ILE A 2 12.48 10.43 -4.20
N ARG A 3 13.39 10.50 -5.19
CA ARG A 3 14.85 10.41 -4.95
C ARG A 3 15.40 11.50 -4.02
N LEU A 4 14.86 12.71 -4.08
CA LEU A 4 15.27 13.82 -3.21
C LEU A 4 14.77 13.64 -1.76
N LEU A 5 13.59 13.02 -1.58
CA LEU A 5 13.04 12.74 -0.25
C LEU A 5 13.83 11.65 0.47
N ILE A 6 14.20 10.58 -0.24
CA ILE A 6 15.02 9.49 0.30
C ILE A 6 16.42 9.98 0.66
N GLN A 7 17.05 10.84 -0.17
CA GLN A 7 18.34 11.43 0.16
C GLN A 7 18.27 12.36 1.39
N ARG A 8 17.17 13.11 1.57
CA ARG A 8 17.00 13.96 2.74
C ARG A 8 16.71 13.16 4.02
N LEU A 9 15.95 12.05 3.93
CA LEU A 9 15.73 11.15 5.06
C LEU A 9 17.01 10.42 5.48
N LEU A 10 17.84 9.98 4.53
CA LEU A 10 19.16 9.41 4.80
C LEU A 10 20.11 10.43 5.44
N LEU A 11 20.05 11.70 5.03
CA LEU A 11 20.88 12.78 5.59
C LEU A 11 20.46 13.13 7.02
N ILE A 12 19.17 13.08 7.34
CA ILE A 12 18.65 13.30 8.70
C ILE A 12 19.02 12.15 9.62
N ALA A 13 18.99 10.91 9.13
CA ALA A 13 19.41 9.74 9.89
C ALA A 13 20.93 9.78 10.20
N THR A 14 21.76 10.25 9.27
CA THR A 14 23.22 10.37 9.49
C THR A 14 23.59 11.54 10.42
N LEU A 15 22.84 12.63 10.41
CA LEU A 15 23.09 13.76 11.32
C LEU A 15 22.68 13.46 12.77
N ALA A 16 21.69 12.61 13.01
CA ALA A 16 21.30 12.19 14.35
C ALA A 16 22.36 11.31 15.05
N PHE A 17 23.27 10.68 14.29
CA PHE A 17 24.36 9.87 14.83
C PHE A 17 25.61 10.67 15.27
N CYS A 18 25.72 11.93 14.86
CA CYS A 18 26.95 12.72 15.10
C CYS A 18 26.91 13.69 16.28
N THR A 19 25.78 13.90 16.90
CA THR A 19 25.73 14.77 18.09
C THR A 19 25.49 13.96 19.35
N LYS A 20 26.58 13.60 20.04
CA LYS A 20 26.48 13.25 21.48
C LYS A 20 26.19 14.52 22.24
N PRO A 21 24.99 14.75 22.78
CA PRO A 21 24.80 15.81 23.76
C PRO A 21 25.49 15.33 25.04
N GLY A 22 26.52 16.02 25.44
CA GLY A 22 27.10 15.90 26.77
C GLY A 22 26.12 16.47 27.80
N LEU A 23 25.07 15.73 28.10
CA LEU A 23 24.16 16.01 29.22
C LEU A 23 24.39 14.97 30.29
N ALA A 24 24.40 15.44 31.52
CA ALA A 24 24.65 14.69 32.74
C ALA A 24 24.05 13.28 32.69
N GLN A 25 24.88 12.29 32.90
CA GLN A 25 24.56 10.88 32.95
C GLN A 25 23.76 10.64 34.24
N GLU A 26 22.44 10.87 34.19
CA GLU A 26 21.56 10.14 35.09
C GLU A 26 21.72 8.68 34.69
N THR A 27 22.13 7.87 35.63
CA THR A 27 22.16 6.40 35.52
C THR A 27 20.73 5.89 35.43
N THR A 28 20.09 6.12 34.27
CA THR A 28 18.83 5.49 33.93
C THR A 28 19.12 4.00 33.73
N ALA A 29 18.39 3.16 34.42
CA ALA A 29 18.44 1.72 34.24
C ALA A 29 18.38 1.37 32.74
N PRO A 30 19.17 0.37 32.29
CA PRO A 30 19.19 0.03 30.86
C PRO A 30 17.78 -0.30 30.39
N VAL A 31 17.31 0.40 29.37
CA VAL A 31 15.97 0.21 28.79
C VAL A 31 15.91 -1.18 28.19
N ASN A 32 15.05 -2.03 28.73
CA ASN A 32 14.81 -3.36 28.16
C ASN A 32 13.69 -3.28 27.15
N TRP A 33 13.98 -3.63 25.88
CA TRP A 33 13.01 -3.67 24.80
C TRP A 33 12.34 -5.03 24.64
N SER A 34 12.69 -6.05 25.45
CA SER A 34 12.08 -7.38 25.35
C SER A 34 10.63 -7.37 25.79
N GLY A 35 9.84 -8.23 25.16
CA GLY A 35 8.46 -8.49 25.56
C GLY A 35 7.47 -8.46 24.40
N THR A 36 6.24 -8.81 24.73
CA THR A 36 5.08 -8.66 23.84
C THR A 36 4.59 -7.22 23.89
N TYR A 37 4.24 -6.67 22.77
CA TYR A 37 3.68 -5.32 22.68
C TYR A 37 2.47 -5.27 21.77
N LEU A 38 1.53 -4.40 22.11
CA LEU A 38 0.36 -4.05 21.33
C LEU A 38 0.44 -2.56 21.00
N GLY A 39 -0.02 -2.17 19.83
CA GLY A 39 -0.05 -0.75 19.46
C GLY A 39 -1.17 -0.39 18.52
N ALA A 40 -1.38 0.92 18.42
CA ALA A 40 -2.26 1.53 17.45
C ALA A 40 -1.47 2.59 16.67
N PHE A 41 -1.82 2.77 15.39
CA PHE A 41 -1.15 3.73 14.52
C PHE A 41 -2.11 4.42 13.57
N ALA A 42 -1.78 5.65 13.22
CA ALA A 42 -2.31 6.34 12.07
C ALA A 42 -1.37 6.11 10.88
N VAL A 43 -1.93 6.01 9.69
CA VAL A 43 -1.19 5.74 8.46
C VAL A 43 -1.57 6.72 7.37
N ASP A 44 -0.56 7.23 6.67
CA ASP A 44 -0.66 7.89 5.39
C ASP A 44 -0.08 6.98 4.32
N SER A 45 -0.84 6.70 3.28
CA SER A 45 -0.49 5.68 2.29
C SER A 45 -0.47 6.26 0.88
N PHE A 46 0.52 5.83 0.11
CA PHE A 46 0.68 6.14 -1.31
C PHE A 46 0.52 4.85 -2.09
N TYR A 47 -0.46 4.83 -2.94
CA TYR A 47 -0.79 3.73 -3.81
C TYR A 47 -0.30 4.02 -5.22
N SER A 48 0.36 3.05 -5.83
CA SER A 48 0.75 3.10 -7.23
C SER A 48 0.40 1.78 -7.87
N VAL A 49 -0.30 1.84 -8.97
CA VAL A 49 -0.65 0.69 -9.78
C VAL A 49 -0.10 0.86 -11.18
N ARG A 50 0.45 -0.22 -11.72
CA ARG A 50 0.77 -0.36 -13.14
C ARG A 50 -0.02 -1.53 -13.67
N GLY A 51 -0.90 -1.27 -14.64
CA GLY A 51 -1.83 -2.27 -15.13
C GLY A 51 -2.01 -2.22 -16.63
N VAL A 52 -2.24 -3.40 -17.18
CA VAL A 52 -2.61 -3.58 -18.59
C VAL A 52 -3.95 -4.30 -18.64
N SER A 53 -4.95 -3.65 -19.25
CA SER A 53 -6.25 -4.25 -19.49
C SER A 53 -6.25 -4.91 -20.86
N LYS A 54 -6.41 -6.23 -20.86
CA LYS A 54 -6.49 -7.05 -22.07
C LYS A 54 -7.94 -7.37 -22.41
N ARG A 55 -8.24 -7.44 -23.69
CA ARG A 55 -9.50 -7.92 -24.21
C ARG A 55 -9.61 -9.43 -23.95
N GLY A 56 -10.78 -9.90 -23.54
CA GLY A 56 -11.09 -11.33 -23.57
C GLY A 56 -11.06 -11.86 -25.00
N ASP A 57 -10.70 -13.11 -25.13
CA ASP A 57 -10.37 -13.83 -26.36
C ASP A 57 -11.08 -13.38 -27.65
N GLY A 58 -10.37 -12.74 -28.41
CA GLY A 58 -10.01 -12.89 -29.80
C GLY A 58 -11.05 -12.89 -30.88
N GLN A 59 -12.30 -12.50 -30.77
CA GLN A 59 -13.18 -12.55 -31.92
C GLN A 59 -13.24 -11.29 -32.79
N TYR A 60 -12.66 -10.19 -32.41
CA TYR A 60 -12.61 -8.99 -33.25
C TYR A 60 -11.26 -8.28 -33.24
N GLY A 61 -10.51 -8.56 -34.29
CA GLY A 61 -9.47 -7.71 -34.86
C GLY A 61 -8.26 -7.45 -33.96
N ALA A 62 -7.11 -7.88 -34.47
CA ALA A 62 -5.75 -7.67 -33.93
C ALA A 62 -5.35 -6.20 -33.65
N ASN A 63 -6.26 -5.24 -33.69
CA ASN A 63 -5.99 -3.81 -33.62
C ASN A 63 -6.60 -3.11 -32.40
N ALA A 64 -7.17 -3.83 -31.44
CA ALA A 64 -7.55 -3.20 -30.18
C ALA A 64 -6.31 -3.12 -29.28
N ALA A 65 -5.71 -1.95 -29.20
CA ALA A 65 -4.60 -1.69 -28.30
C ALA A 65 -4.98 -2.02 -26.86
N ASP A 66 -4.03 -2.59 -26.11
CA ASP A 66 -4.17 -2.80 -24.68
C ASP A 66 -4.40 -1.42 -24.01
N GLU A 67 -5.35 -1.37 -23.08
CA GLU A 67 -5.61 -0.15 -22.31
C GLU A 67 -4.58 -0.07 -21.17
N THR A 68 -3.96 1.09 -21.00
CA THR A 68 -3.08 1.34 -19.85
C THR A 68 -3.93 1.80 -18.67
N ALA A 69 -3.79 1.08 -17.58
CA ALA A 69 -4.53 1.31 -16.33
C ALA A 69 -3.63 1.82 -15.19
N ASP A 70 -2.60 2.58 -15.52
CA ASP A 70 -1.68 3.15 -14.53
C ASP A 70 -2.38 4.23 -13.71
N ALA A 71 -2.23 4.17 -12.40
CA ALA A 71 -2.75 5.17 -11.48
C ALA A 71 -1.86 5.33 -10.24
N SER A 72 -1.93 6.50 -9.64
CA SER A 72 -1.34 6.74 -8.33
C SER A 72 -2.26 7.64 -7.52
N PHE A 73 -2.47 7.29 -6.26
CA PHE A 73 -3.34 8.03 -5.35
C PHE A 73 -2.89 7.88 -3.91
N ARG A 74 -3.48 8.67 -3.04
CA ARG A 74 -3.12 8.75 -1.63
C ARG A 74 -4.34 8.42 -0.78
N GLY A 75 -4.10 7.83 0.38
CA GLY A 75 -5.13 7.54 1.35
C GLY A 75 -4.59 7.64 2.77
N ALA A 76 -5.50 7.63 3.70
CA ALA A 76 -5.19 7.62 5.13
C ALA A 76 -5.98 6.51 5.82
N GLY A 77 -5.51 6.12 6.99
CA GLY A 77 -6.17 5.07 7.76
C GLY A 77 -5.67 5.00 9.19
N LEU A 78 -6.19 3.99 9.88
CA LEU A 78 -5.82 3.63 11.24
C LEU A 78 -5.51 2.14 11.27
N GLY A 79 -4.70 1.70 12.22
CA GLY A 79 -4.40 0.28 12.36
C GLY A 79 -3.98 -0.10 13.76
N LEU A 80 -3.90 -1.41 13.93
CA LEU A 80 -3.42 -2.07 15.13
C LEU A 80 -2.21 -2.92 14.78
N LEU A 81 -1.31 -3.08 15.73
CA LEU A 81 -0.16 -3.96 15.62
C LEU A 81 0.02 -4.77 16.89
N LEU A 82 0.51 -5.98 16.73
CA LEU A 82 0.91 -6.89 17.79
C LEU A 82 2.28 -7.44 17.45
N GLY A 83 3.19 -7.45 18.41
CA GLY A 83 4.51 -8.00 18.20
C GLY A 83 5.12 -8.60 19.45
N TYR A 84 6.18 -9.36 19.21
CA TYR A 84 7.10 -9.85 20.25
C TYR A 84 8.52 -9.55 19.82
N GLN A 85 9.34 -9.07 20.74
CA GLN A 85 10.75 -8.80 20.48
C GLN A 85 11.62 -9.22 21.66
N HIS A 86 12.84 -9.56 21.36
CA HIS A 86 13.86 -9.91 22.34
C HIS A 86 15.07 -9.00 22.19
N HIS A 87 15.49 -8.40 23.27
CA HIS A 87 16.64 -7.49 23.34
C HIS A 87 17.85 -8.25 23.90
N TYR A 88 18.86 -8.41 23.08
CA TYR A 88 20.13 -9.07 23.45
C TYR A 88 21.07 -8.10 24.12
N ALA A 89 22.00 -8.64 24.93
CA ALA A 89 22.97 -7.85 25.72
C ALA A 89 23.87 -6.93 24.84
N ASN A 90 24.04 -7.24 23.57
CA ASN A 90 24.81 -6.43 22.60
C ASN A 90 24.03 -5.30 21.96
N GLY A 91 22.80 -5.01 22.41
CA GLY A 91 21.93 -3.98 21.88
C GLY A 91 21.09 -4.42 20.67
N ILE A 92 21.31 -5.62 20.13
CA ILE A 92 20.51 -6.15 19.02
C ILE A 92 19.12 -6.53 19.55
N ILE A 93 18.11 -6.19 18.76
CA ILE A 93 16.72 -6.54 19.03
C ILE A 93 16.21 -7.34 17.85
N MET A 94 15.62 -8.50 18.09
CA MET A 94 14.99 -9.33 17.07
C MET A 94 13.56 -9.65 17.48
N GLY A 95 12.65 -9.70 16.49
CA GLY A 95 11.25 -9.93 16.79
C GLY A 95 10.43 -10.32 15.60
N VAL A 96 9.14 -10.48 15.87
CA VAL A 96 8.09 -10.68 14.90
C VAL A 96 6.95 -9.71 15.18
N GLU A 97 6.34 -9.20 14.13
CA GLU A 97 5.25 -8.24 14.22
C GLU A 97 4.18 -8.58 13.20
N THR A 98 2.94 -8.49 13.59
CA THR A 98 1.79 -8.49 12.68
C THR A 98 0.99 -7.23 12.86
N ASP A 99 0.42 -6.74 11.78
CA ASP A 99 -0.43 -5.56 11.81
C ASP A 99 -1.63 -5.67 10.87
N TRP A 100 -2.62 -4.83 11.14
CA TRP A 100 -3.80 -4.66 10.33
C TRP A 100 -4.12 -3.18 10.23
N ALA A 101 -4.11 -2.66 9.01
CA ALA A 101 -4.46 -1.28 8.70
C ALA A 101 -5.77 -1.22 7.94
N TRP A 102 -6.74 -0.48 8.44
CA TRP A 102 -7.94 -0.07 7.70
C TRP A 102 -7.61 1.19 6.94
N LEU A 103 -7.71 1.12 5.63
CA LEU A 103 -7.39 2.23 4.73
C LEU A 103 -8.68 2.79 4.14
N ARG A 104 -8.74 4.10 4.04
CA ARG A 104 -9.73 4.77 3.21
C ARG A 104 -9.01 5.31 1.97
N GLN A 105 -8.88 4.44 1.00
CA GLN A 105 -8.09 4.68 -0.18
C GLN A 105 -8.94 4.36 -1.40
N GLU A 106 -9.27 5.40 -2.14
CA GLU A 106 -10.14 5.33 -3.31
C GLU A 106 -9.55 6.17 -4.43
N SER A 107 -9.57 5.66 -5.65
CA SER A 107 -9.15 6.35 -6.85
C SER A 107 -10.19 6.20 -7.93
N HIS A 108 -10.53 7.30 -8.55
CA HIS A 108 -11.38 7.33 -9.72
C HIS A 108 -10.57 7.79 -10.93
N GLN A 109 -10.57 6.99 -11.99
CA GLN A 109 -9.94 7.33 -13.26
C GLN A 109 -11.01 7.37 -14.35
N ASP A 110 -11.35 8.59 -14.78
CA ASP A 110 -12.49 8.84 -15.69
C ASP A 110 -12.31 8.31 -17.10
N THR A 111 -11.05 8.15 -17.54
CA THR A 111 -10.75 7.70 -18.90
C THR A 111 -9.51 6.86 -18.92
N LEU A 112 -9.63 5.62 -19.36
CA LEU A 112 -8.47 4.77 -19.60
C LEU A 112 -7.77 5.20 -20.89
N VAL A 113 -6.45 5.32 -20.84
CA VAL A 113 -5.64 5.59 -22.04
C VAL A 113 -5.82 4.43 -23.01
N ASN A 114 -6.06 4.75 -24.28
CA ASN A 114 -6.41 3.83 -25.38
C ASN A 114 -7.80 3.16 -25.29
N SER A 115 -8.65 3.54 -24.34
CA SER A 115 -10.05 3.10 -24.38
C SER A 115 -10.83 3.72 -25.56
N ASN A 116 -10.27 4.78 -26.15
CA ASN A 116 -10.80 5.48 -27.30
C ASN A 116 -10.32 4.84 -28.61
N ASN A 117 -10.98 3.81 -29.09
CA ASN A 117 -10.71 3.36 -30.44
C ASN A 117 -11.44 4.26 -31.45
N ALA A 118 -10.66 4.86 -32.35
CA ALA A 118 -11.02 5.95 -33.27
C ALA A 118 -12.05 5.61 -34.39
N TRP A 119 -12.94 4.67 -34.18
CA TRP A 119 -13.99 4.33 -35.11
C TRP A 119 -15.37 4.61 -34.51
N ASN A 120 -15.88 5.79 -34.77
CA ASN A 120 -17.30 6.22 -34.72
C ASN A 120 -18.18 5.71 -33.55
N GLY A 121 -17.67 5.57 -32.38
CA GLY A 121 -18.41 5.15 -31.18
C GLY A 121 -17.49 4.91 -30.02
N MET A 122 -17.10 5.99 -29.36
CA MET A 122 -16.21 5.91 -28.21
C MET A 122 -16.94 5.26 -27.04
N VAL A 123 -16.57 4.05 -26.68
CA VAL A 123 -16.93 3.48 -25.39
C VAL A 123 -15.87 3.94 -24.40
N MET A 124 -16.17 5.00 -23.67
CA MET A 124 -15.30 5.46 -22.61
C MET A 124 -15.49 4.55 -21.39
N ALA A 125 -14.38 4.17 -20.76
CA ALA A 125 -14.41 3.39 -19.55
C ALA A 125 -13.69 4.13 -18.43
N SER A 126 -14.27 4.10 -17.24
CA SER A 126 -13.63 4.52 -16.00
C SER A 126 -13.30 3.30 -15.16
N ILE A 127 -12.27 3.41 -14.34
CA ILE A 127 -11.95 2.45 -13.31
C ILE A 127 -11.93 3.17 -11.96
N ASN A 128 -12.71 2.62 -11.02
CA ASN A 128 -12.63 2.98 -9.62
C ASN A 128 -11.90 1.88 -8.86
N ARG A 129 -10.90 2.24 -8.06
CA ARG A 129 -10.09 1.32 -7.26
C ARG A 129 -10.23 1.65 -5.78
N GLU A 130 -10.42 0.61 -5.01
CA GLU A 130 -10.57 0.73 -3.56
C GLU A 130 -9.63 -0.25 -2.86
N THR A 131 -8.92 0.24 -1.83
CA THR A 131 -8.18 -0.60 -0.88
C THR A 131 -8.80 -0.41 0.50
N ARG A 132 -9.37 -1.47 1.05
CA ARG A 132 -10.09 -1.41 2.34
C ARG A 132 -9.19 -1.70 3.51
N TRP A 133 -8.30 -2.67 3.37
CA TRP A 133 -7.34 -3.01 4.41
C TRP A 133 -6.06 -3.62 3.82
N VAL A 134 -5.00 -3.48 4.60
CA VAL A 134 -3.71 -4.15 4.39
C VAL A 134 -3.29 -4.76 5.71
N SER A 135 -2.85 -6.02 5.69
CA SER A 135 -2.28 -6.72 6.83
C SER A 135 -0.88 -7.19 6.49
N THR A 136 0.04 -7.13 7.44
CA THR A 136 1.41 -7.62 7.26
C THR A 136 1.84 -8.53 8.40
N MET A 137 2.73 -9.47 8.10
CA MET A 137 3.45 -10.27 9.08
C MET A 137 4.94 -10.20 8.76
N ARG A 138 5.74 -9.68 9.68
CA ARG A 138 7.14 -9.32 9.45
C ARG A 138 8.06 -9.86 10.54
N ALA A 139 9.24 -10.32 10.15
CA ALA A 139 10.38 -10.43 11.03
C ALA A 139 11.03 -9.04 11.15
N THR A 140 11.51 -8.71 12.33
CA THR A 140 12.15 -7.43 12.64
C THR A 140 13.54 -7.65 13.20
N ILE A 141 14.49 -6.82 12.80
CA ILE A 141 15.80 -6.71 13.40
C ILE A 141 16.08 -5.23 13.68
N GLY A 142 16.60 -4.95 14.85
CA GLY A 142 16.87 -3.58 15.27
C GLY A 142 18.08 -3.47 16.18
N TYR A 143 18.39 -2.23 16.50
CA TYR A 143 19.37 -1.88 17.50
C TYR A 143 18.77 -0.83 18.44
N GLY A 144 18.89 -1.07 19.74
CA GLY A 144 18.37 -0.17 20.76
C GLY A 144 19.47 0.24 21.74
N GLU A 145 19.58 1.56 21.93
CA GLU A 145 20.46 2.14 22.95
C GLU A 145 19.66 3.19 23.73
N GLY A 146 19.53 2.94 25.04
CA GLY A 146 18.68 3.80 25.89
C GLY A 146 17.23 3.83 25.40
N PRO A 147 16.60 5.00 25.33
CA PRO A 147 15.20 5.12 24.97
C PRO A 147 14.93 5.03 23.45
N LEU A 148 15.95 4.98 22.59
CA LEU A 148 15.83 4.95 21.16
C LEU A 148 16.09 3.55 20.60
N MET A 149 15.23 3.08 19.71
CA MET A 149 15.41 1.87 18.90
C MET A 149 15.22 2.23 17.44
N VAL A 150 16.08 1.69 16.57
CA VAL A 150 15.91 1.71 15.11
C VAL A 150 15.77 0.28 14.61
N SER A 151 14.96 0.05 13.61
CA SER A 151 14.67 -1.29 13.12
C SER A 151 14.49 -1.35 11.61
N ALA A 152 14.76 -2.51 11.06
CA ALA A 152 14.36 -2.94 9.74
C ALA A 152 13.46 -4.15 9.83
N SER A 153 12.59 -4.33 8.87
CA SER A 153 11.64 -5.44 8.85
C SER A 153 11.41 -5.94 7.43
N ALA A 154 11.08 -7.23 7.31
CA ALA A 154 10.67 -7.84 6.06
C ALA A 154 9.69 -8.97 6.32
N GLY A 155 8.79 -9.24 5.36
CA GLY A 155 7.79 -10.28 5.55
C GLY A 155 6.77 -10.36 4.43
N LEU A 156 5.61 -10.87 4.80
CA LEU A 156 4.48 -11.09 3.90
C LEU A 156 3.38 -10.06 4.15
N ALA A 157 2.61 -9.82 3.11
CA ALA A 157 1.46 -8.93 3.17
C ALA A 157 0.24 -9.55 2.50
N ALA A 158 -0.94 -9.15 2.97
CA ALA A 158 -2.22 -9.39 2.32
C ALA A 158 -3.00 -8.07 2.25
N ALA A 159 -3.74 -7.84 1.17
CA ALA A 159 -4.60 -6.67 1.02
C ALA A 159 -5.93 -7.05 0.37
N PHE A 160 -6.98 -6.35 0.77
CA PHE A 160 -8.26 -6.40 0.06
C PHE A 160 -8.30 -5.28 -0.96
N LEU A 161 -8.37 -5.67 -2.23
CA LEU A 161 -8.39 -4.78 -3.38
C LEU A 161 -9.71 -4.99 -4.14
N ALA A 162 -10.37 -3.90 -4.50
CA ALA A 162 -11.54 -3.92 -5.33
C ALA A 162 -11.35 -3.00 -6.53
N GLU A 163 -11.75 -3.46 -7.71
CA GLU A 163 -11.81 -2.65 -8.92
C GLU A 163 -13.21 -2.68 -9.51
N THR A 164 -13.75 -1.51 -9.78
CA THR A 164 -15.03 -1.34 -10.47
C THR A 164 -14.77 -0.69 -11.83
N ARG A 165 -15.13 -1.38 -12.89
CA ARG A 165 -15.08 -0.87 -14.24
C ARG A 165 -16.47 -0.42 -14.66
N THR A 166 -16.60 0.86 -15.05
CA THR A 166 -17.83 1.42 -15.58
C THR A 166 -17.62 1.83 -17.04
N GLN A 167 -18.52 1.42 -17.91
CA GLN A 167 -18.52 1.80 -19.33
C GLN A 167 -19.71 2.71 -19.61
N TYR A 168 -19.45 3.79 -20.34
CA TYR A 168 -20.43 4.81 -20.67
C TYR A 168 -20.78 4.75 -22.14
N GLU A 169 -22.03 5.09 -22.44
CA GLU A 169 -22.50 5.30 -23.80
C GLU A 169 -22.42 6.79 -24.16
N GLY A 170 -21.77 7.11 -25.29
CA GLY A 170 -21.69 8.49 -25.77
C GLY A 170 -20.68 8.61 -26.89
N LEU A 171 -21.03 9.47 -27.90
CA LEU A 171 -20.23 9.69 -29.08
C LEU A 171 -19.21 10.83 -28.95
N THR A 172 -19.24 11.59 -27.86
CA THR A 172 -18.37 12.77 -27.68
C THR A 172 -18.06 13.02 -26.20
N ALA A 173 -16.78 13.09 -25.87
CA ALA A 173 -16.35 13.70 -24.62
C ALA A 173 -16.72 15.21 -24.65
N PRO A 174 -17.17 15.82 -23.55
CA PRO A 174 -17.17 15.41 -22.14
C PRO A 174 -18.54 14.99 -21.58
N THR A 175 -19.51 14.66 -22.42
CA THR A 175 -20.89 14.35 -21.99
C THR A 175 -21.11 12.86 -21.76
N GLN A 176 -20.37 12.27 -20.83
CA GLN A 176 -20.64 10.91 -20.36
C GLN A 176 -21.81 10.94 -19.39
N THR A 177 -23.00 10.72 -19.87
CA THR A 177 -24.18 10.91 -19.03
C THR A 177 -24.86 9.61 -18.60
N VAL A 178 -24.60 8.49 -19.27
CA VAL A 178 -25.29 7.23 -18.99
C VAL A 178 -24.28 6.09 -18.87
N ALA A 179 -24.12 5.56 -17.65
CA ALA A 179 -23.40 4.32 -17.43
C ALA A 179 -24.20 3.15 -18.00
N ARG A 180 -23.60 2.36 -18.89
CA ARG A 180 -24.24 1.15 -19.47
C ARG A 180 -23.95 -0.10 -18.68
N PHE A 181 -22.75 -0.24 -18.20
CA PHE A 181 -22.28 -1.40 -17.45
C PHE A 181 -21.39 -0.96 -16.31
N SER A 182 -21.53 -1.62 -15.20
CA SER A 182 -20.63 -1.51 -14.08
C SER A 182 -20.36 -2.91 -13.55
N ASP A 183 -19.12 -3.35 -13.65
CA ASP A 183 -18.65 -4.62 -13.10
C ASP A 183 -17.65 -4.34 -11.98
N THR A 184 -17.80 -5.07 -10.89
CA THR A 184 -16.88 -5.02 -9.75
C THR A 184 -16.26 -6.40 -9.55
N ASP A 185 -14.94 -6.43 -9.39
CA ASP A 185 -14.21 -7.63 -8.98
C ASP A 185 -13.39 -7.31 -7.73
N GLU A 186 -13.44 -8.22 -6.76
CA GLU A 186 -12.81 -8.09 -5.45
C GLU A 186 -11.81 -9.23 -5.26
N LYS A 187 -10.62 -8.88 -4.76
CA LYS A 187 -9.53 -9.84 -4.54
C LYS A 187 -8.86 -9.62 -3.20
N ILE A 188 -8.44 -10.74 -2.60
CA ILE A 188 -7.40 -10.72 -1.58
C ILE A 188 -6.08 -11.00 -2.29
N ALA A 189 -5.23 -9.98 -2.36
CA ALA A 189 -3.90 -10.08 -2.95
C ALA A 189 -2.89 -10.44 -1.87
N PHE A 190 -1.90 -11.28 -2.23
CA PHE A 190 -0.76 -11.61 -1.39
C PHE A 190 0.51 -11.06 -2.00
N GLY A 191 1.42 -10.59 -1.15
CA GLY A 191 2.64 -9.96 -1.58
C GLY A 191 3.73 -9.99 -0.51
N TRP A 192 4.80 -9.24 -0.76
CA TRP A 192 5.89 -9.08 0.18
C TRP A 192 5.93 -7.65 0.71
N THR A 193 6.55 -7.48 1.87
CA THR A 193 6.69 -6.18 2.52
C THR A 193 8.07 -6.02 3.14
N MET A 194 8.57 -4.80 3.13
CA MET A 194 9.77 -4.40 3.86
C MET A 194 9.55 -3.03 4.50
N GLY A 195 10.27 -2.77 5.57
CA GLY A 195 10.13 -1.50 6.27
C GLY A 195 11.34 -1.13 7.09
N VAL A 196 11.37 0.14 7.46
CA VAL A 196 12.32 0.69 8.44
C VAL A 196 11.53 1.52 9.44
N GLY A 197 11.99 1.56 10.68
CA GLY A 197 11.29 2.29 11.72
C GLY A 197 12.20 2.77 12.82
N ALA A 198 11.67 3.70 13.61
CA ALA A 198 12.26 4.17 14.85
C ALA A 198 11.20 4.16 15.95
N ALA A 199 11.60 3.79 17.14
CA ALA A 199 10.78 3.84 18.34
C ALA A 199 11.48 4.61 19.44
N TRP A 200 10.72 5.43 20.15
CA TRP A 200 11.17 6.21 21.29
C TRP A 200 10.37 5.81 22.52
N ARG A 201 11.06 5.29 23.55
CA ARG A 201 10.47 4.93 24.82
C ARG A 201 10.12 6.19 25.61
N VAL A 202 8.82 6.43 25.80
CA VAL A 202 8.31 7.60 26.54
C VAL A 202 7.96 7.30 28.00
N SER A 203 7.77 6.02 28.33
CA SER A 203 7.66 5.51 29.68
C SER A 203 8.17 4.07 29.75
N GLU A 204 8.16 3.44 30.92
CA GLU A 204 8.61 2.05 31.09
C GLU A 204 7.93 1.07 30.14
N ALA A 205 6.65 1.28 29.83
CA ALA A 205 5.87 0.40 28.99
C ALA A 205 5.49 1.02 27.64
N ALA A 206 5.47 2.35 27.49
CA ALA A 206 4.95 3.01 26.29
C ALA A 206 6.06 3.53 25.39
N SER A 207 5.88 3.40 24.06
CA SER A 207 6.80 3.91 23.06
C SER A 207 6.05 4.57 21.89
N LEU A 208 6.56 5.69 21.42
CA LEU A 208 6.16 6.30 20.15
C LEU A 208 6.93 5.61 19.01
N ARG A 209 6.26 5.38 17.89
CA ARG A 209 6.86 4.75 16.69
C ARG A 209 6.60 5.58 15.45
N LEU A 210 7.58 5.59 14.58
CA LEU A 210 7.50 6.09 13.21
C LEU A 210 8.05 5.01 12.30
N ASP A 211 7.24 4.51 11.37
CA ASP A 211 7.64 3.47 10.44
C ASP A 211 7.38 3.93 8.99
N TYR A 212 8.28 3.54 8.09
CA TYR A 212 8.04 3.53 6.65
C TYR A 212 7.98 2.08 6.18
N ILE A 213 6.91 1.74 5.46
CA ILE A 213 6.67 0.39 4.96
C ILE A 213 6.39 0.45 3.47
N HIS A 214 7.09 -0.41 2.74
CA HIS A 214 6.88 -0.66 1.32
C HIS A 214 6.29 -2.06 1.16
N THR A 215 5.19 -2.16 0.42
CA THR A 215 4.50 -3.42 0.14
C THR A 215 4.25 -3.54 -1.35
N GLN A 216 4.52 -4.73 -1.90
CA GLN A 216 4.37 -5.03 -3.31
C GLN A 216 3.47 -6.25 -3.50
N PHE A 217 2.50 -6.12 -4.39
CA PHE A 217 1.61 -7.18 -4.87
C PHE A 217 1.78 -7.30 -6.37
N ASP A 218 2.24 -8.44 -6.85
CA ASP A 218 2.54 -8.65 -8.26
C ASP A 218 1.39 -9.41 -8.94
N GLN A 219 1.07 -9.01 -10.17
CA GLN A 219 0.12 -9.68 -11.06
C GLN A 219 -1.27 -9.92 -10.45
N VAL A 220 -1.83 -8.93 -9.76
CA VAL A 220 -3.20 -9.00 -9.24
C VAL A 220 -4.16 -8.93 -10.43
N GLY A 221 -4.85 -10.06 -10.69
CA GLY A 221 -5.77 -10.19 -11.81
C GLY A 221 -7.20 -9.82 -11.45
N PHE A 222 -7.82 -8.92 -12.22
CA PHE A 222 -9.24 -8.60 -12.14
C PHE A 222 -9.95 -8.98 -13.43
N SER A 223 -11.21 -9.39 -13.33
CA SER A 223 -12.02 -9.84 -14.44
C SER A 223 -13.35 -9.11 -14.48
N PHE A 224 -13.69 -8.58 -15.66
CA PHE A 224 -14.93 -7.84 -15.93
C PHE A 224 -15.71 -8.53 -17.04
N PRO A 225 -16.49 -9.58 -16.73
CA PRO A 225 -17.13 -10.46 -17.73
C PRO A 225 -18.18 -9.73 -18.57
N ASN A 226 -18.84 -8.70 -18.03
CA ASN A 226 -19.84 -7.92 -18.74
C ASN A 226 -19.26 -6.75 -19.53
N ALA A 227 -17.95 -6.53 -19.46
CA ALA A 227 -17.30 -5.49 -20.22
C ALA A 227 -17.50 -5.73 -21.72
N ARG A 228 -18.04 -4.74 -22.43
CA ARG A 228 -18.26 -4.81 -23.88
C ARG A 228 -17.13 -4.10 -24.59
N GLY A 229 -16.68 -4.71 -25.65
CA GLY A 229 -15.76 -4.09 -26.60
C GLY A 229 -16.39 -4.12 -27.97
N GLY A 230 -16.11 -3.14 -28.82
CA GLY A 230 -16.52 -3.18 -30.22
C GLY A 230 -16.93 -1.84 -30.78
N VAL A 231 -17.04 -1.80 -32.12
CA VAL A 231 -17.52 -0.68 -32.90
C VAL A 231 -19.02 -0.51 -32.67
N ALA A 232 -19.52 0.71 -32.78
CA ALA A 232 -20.90 1.10 -32.50
C ALA A 232 -21.99 0.27 -33.20
N SER A 233 -21.68 -0.45 -34.25
CA SER A 233 -22.63 -1.29 -34.99
C SER A 233 -22.76 -2.73 -34.49
N SER A 234 -21.94 -3.17 -33.53
CA SER A 234 -21.95 -4.55 -33.01
C SER A 234 -21.99 -4.61 -31.49
N TYR A 235 -22.81 -3.79 -30.86
CA TYR A 235 -23.00 -3.74 -29.39
C TYR A 235 -23.54 -5.02 -28.75
N SER A 236 -23.72 -6.08 -29.52
CA SER A 236 -24.32 -7.32 -29.01
C SER A 236 -23.34 -8.30 -28.40
N SER A 237 -22.04 -8.16 -28.60
CA SER A 237 -21.08 -9.13 -28.10
C SER A 237 -20.45 -8.67 -26.78
N VAL A 238 -20.83 -9.33 -25.69
CA VAL A 238 -20.09 -9.30 -24.42
C VAL A 238 -18.76 -10.02 -24.67
N GLN A 239 -17.64 -9.31 -24.50
CA GLN A 239 -16.32 -9.89 -24.76
C GLN A 239 -15.52 -10.11 -23.49
N GLY A 240 -15.98 -9.54 -22.37
CA GLY A 240 -15.23 -9.52 -21.13
C GLY A 240 -13.91 -8.73 -21.25
N ARG A 241 -13.33 -8.40 -20.12
CA ARG A 241 -11.98 -7.85 -20.03
C ARG A 241 -11.29 -8.41 -18.79
N SER A 242 -10.00 -8.60 -18.88
CA SER A 242 -9.14 -8.92 -17.76
C SER A 242 -8.07 -7.84 -17.60
N VAL A 243 -7.77 -7.49 -16.36
CA VAL A 243 -6.72 -6.54 -16.02
C VAL A 243 -5.73 -7.28 -15.13
N SER A 244 -4.45 -7.10 -15.42
CA SER A 244 -3.36 -7.56 -14.53
C SER A 244 -2.62 -6.34 -14.03
N ASN A 245 -2.56 -6.19 -12.71
CA ASN A 245 -1.98 -5.04 -12.05
C ASN A 245 -0.81 -5.44 -11.16
N ASP A 246 0.28 -4.67 -11.25
CA ASP A 246 1.31 -4.63 -10.23
C ASP A 246 0.97 -3.48 -9.28
N VAL A 247 0.76 -3.81 -8.02
CA VAL A 247 0.28 -2.85 -7.01
C VAL A 247 1.38 -2.62 -5.97
N THR A 248 1.75 -1.37 -5.78
CA THR A 248 2.69 -0.93 -4.74
C THR A 248 1.96 -0.04 -3.75
N ILE A 249 2.06 -0.36 -2.46
CA ILE A 249 1.55 0.46 -1.37
C ILE A 249 2.70 0.86 -0.46
N GLN A 250 2.94 2.16 -0.36
CA GLN A 250 3.93 2.75 0.56
C GLN A 250 3.17 3.41 1.71
N MET A 251 3.58 3.14 2.93
CA MET A 251 2.90 3.63 4.13
C MET A 251 3.90 4.34 5.05
N ILE A 252 3.54 5.54 5.50
CA ILE A 252 4.19 6.21 6.63
C ILE A 252 3.23 6.09 7.80
N ARG A 253 3.71 5.50 8.91
CA ARG A 253 2.90 5.21 10.08
C ARG A 253 3.46 5.93 11.28
N PHE A 254 2.59 6.55 12.06
CA PHE A 254 2.90 7.09 13.36
C PHE A 254 2.01 6.42 14.41
N GLY A 255 2.61 5.83 15.44
CA GLY A 255 1.88 5.01 16.40
C GLY A 255 2.39 5.09 17.82
N LEU A 256 1.60 4.52 18.69
CA LEU A 256 1.90 4.29 20.10
C LEU A 256 1.87 2.78 20.35
N THR A 257 2.87 2.27 21.04
CA THR A 257 2.92 0.86 21.48
C THR A 257 3.02 0.78 22.99
N TYR A 258 2.42 -0.27 23.55
CA TYR A 258 2.50 -0.62 24.95
C TYR A 258 3.07 -2.03 25.09
N ALA A 259 4.16 -2.18 25.85
CA ALA A 259 4.83 -3.43 26.10
C ALA A 259 4.29 -4.10 27.37
N PHE A 260 3.98 -5.39 27.28
CA PHE A 260 3.55 -6.22 28.38
C PHE A 260 4.72 -7.10 28.83
N GLY A 261 4.95 -7.19 30.14
CA GLY A 261 5.97 -8.09 30.67
C GLY A 261 7.42 -7.64 30.42
N ALA A 262 7.66 -6.36 30.22
CA ALA A 262 8.99 -5.80 30.43
C ALA A 262 9.30 -6.03 31.90
N GLY A 263 10.00 -7.15 32.19
CA GLY A 263 10.35 -7.54 33.55
C GLY A 263 11.15 -6.43 34.21
N PHE A 264 10.75 -6.13 35.39
CA PHE A 264 11.46 -5.28 36.35
C PHE A 264 12.86 -5.88 36.64
#